data_db8e5b606e6a7827b89456c3072a0195
#
_entry.id   db8e5b606e6a7827b89456c3072a0195
#
_cell.length_a   1.000
_cell.length_b   1.000
_cell.length_c   1.000
_cell.angle_alpha   90.00
_cell.angle_beta   90.00
_cell.angle_gamma   90.00
#
_symmetry.space_group_name_H-M   'P 1'
#
loop_
_entity.id
_entity.type
_entity.pdbx_description
1 polymer ?
#
loop_
_entity_poly.entity_id
_entity_poly.type
_entity_poly.pdbx_seq_one_letter_code
_entity_poly.pdbx_strand_id
1 'polypeptide(L)'
;MAGALAAVLALALSGCGSSGDGGSGGGNAKARTAHADRLEPLKGTPEQKLPATVESADGKKVTVEDTSRIVPLSGGLNEIVFTLGLGGHVVGRDITATFEQAGKLPVVTRAHDVSAESVLSLKPTVVLAESTTGPAEAVDQIRDAGVPLVVLDPAKGLDDVGPRIEAVAKALGVPKAGAALTSRTEQRLDKVRRSVPAGAKKPRVAFLYLRGSASVYLLGGRESGAPSLLEAAGAVDAGKESGLKKDFTAITSEALAKAAPDAILVMSKGLDSVGGVDGLVKIPGVAETPAGMDRRVVSVEDGVLLNYGPRTDRVLASLVDQLYGDAE
;
A
#
# COMPACT_ATOMS: atom_id res chain seq x y z
N MET A 1 45.14 -38.37 -48.47
CA MET A 1 44.40 -39.65 -48.49
C MET A 1 43.12 -39.47 -47.69
N ALA A 2 42.06 -39.59 -48.40
CA ALA A 2 40.81 -40.19 -48.08
C ALA A 2 40.06 -39.65 -46.84
N GLY A 3 38.92 -39.09 -46.85
CA GLY A 3 37.77 -39.23 -47.76
C GLY A 3 36.54 -39.64 -46.95
N ALA A 4 35.42 -39.10 -47.35
CA ALA A 4 34.06 -39.50 -47.13
C ALA A 4 33.32 -38.79 -45.98
N LEU A 5 32.39 -37.92 -46.31
CA LEU A 5 31.04 -38.02 -46.97
C LEU A 5 29.94 -38.57 -46.07
N ALA A 6 28.92 -37.73 -45.94
CA ALA A 6 27.47 -37.98 -45.94
C ALA A 6 26.88 -38.31 -44.56
N ALA A 7 25.65 -37.97 -44.22
CA ALA A 7 24.48 -37.57 -44.99
C ALA A 7 23.47 -36.85 -44.07
N VAL A 8 22.73 -35.96 -44.69
CA VAL A 8 21.49 -35.33 -44.25
C VAL A 8 20.40 -36.40 -44.12
N LEU A 9 19.63 -36.37 -43.02
CA LEU A 9 18.27 -36.90 -43.05
C LEU A 9 17.33 -35.97 -42.28
N ALA A 10 16.53 -35.26 -43.04
CA ALA A 10 15.33 -34.58 -42.55
C ALA A 10 14.22 -35.61 -42.42
N LEU A 11 13.55 -35.61 -41.25
CA LEU A 11 12.26 -36.28 -41.09
C LEU A 11 11.29 -35.29 -40.47
N ALA A 12 10.42 -34.79 -41.32
CA ALA A 12 9.17 -34.14 -40.91
C ALA A 12 8.17 -35.26 -40.48
N LEU A 13 7.61 -35.08 -39.31
CA LEU A 13 6.38 -35.80 -38.94
C LEU A 13 5.39 -34.79 -38.36
N SER A 14 4.43 -34.45 -39.16
CA SER A 14 3.15 -33.87 -38.81
C SER A 14 2.34 -34.91 -38.01
N GLY A 15 1.92 -34.52 -36.82
CA GLY A 15 1.00 -35.26 -35.98
C GLY A 15 -0.02 -34.31 -35.37
N CYS A 16 -1.20 -34.16 -36.01
CA CYS A 16 -2.39 -33.65 -35.36
C CYS A 16 -2.87 -34.65 -34.31
N GLY A 17 -3.08 -34.22 -33.08
CA GLY A 17 -3.72 -34.96 -32.03
C GLY A 17 -4.45 -34.00 -31.11
N SER A 18 -5.77 -33.88 -31.31
CA SER A 18 -6.73 -33.19 -30.47
C SER A 18 -6.93 -33.95 -29.18
N SER A 19 -7.05 -33.22 -28.11
CA SER A 19 -8.05 -33.31 -27.01
C SER A 19 -7.48 -33.11 -25.63
N GLY A 20 -8.14 -32.24 -24.88
CA GLY A 20 -8.39 -32.48 -23.47
C GLY A 20 -7.74 -31.51 -22.50
N ASP A 21 -8.46 -30.47 -22.22
CA ASP A 21 -8.82 -30.03 -20.87
C ASP A 21 -7.71 -29.76 -19.82
N GLY A 22 -7.83 -28.63 -19.18
CA GLY A 22 -7.15 -28.39 -17.90
C GLY A 22 -6.55 -26.99 -17.71
N GLY A 23 -7.40 -26.02 -17.42
CA GLY A 23 -7.19 -24.91 -16.52
C GLY A 23 -5.83 -24.24 -16.49
N SER A 24 -5.71 -23.06 -17.03
CA SER A 24 -4.62 -22.16 -16.68
C SER A 24 -5.11 -20.73 -16.48
N GLY A 25 -5.69 -20.49 -15.31
CA GLY A 25 -6.03 -19.15 -14.80
C GLY A 25 -4.84 -18.37 -14.22
N GLY A 26 -3.58 -18.85 -14.38
CA GLY A 26 -2.41 -18.26 -13.72
C GLY A 26 -1.75 -17.08 -14.42
N GLY A 27 -2.04 -16.83 -15.69
CA GLY A 27 -1.34 -15.79 -16.47
C GLY A 27 -1.85 -14.37 -16.24
N ASN A 28 -3.14 -14.20 -15.97
CA ASN A 28 -3.74 -12.87 -15.83
C ASN A 28 -3.55 -12.24 -14.46
N ALA A 29 -3.41 -13.02 -13.39
CA ALA A 29 -3.16 -12.52 -12.04
C ALA A 29 -1.75 -11.91 -11.91
N LYS A 30 -0.72 -12.57 -12.46
CA LYS A 30 0.66 -12.03 -12.46
C LYS A 30 0.82 -10.76 -13.29
N ALA A 31 0.13 -10.62 -14.40
CA ALA A 31 0.18 -9.41 -15.22
C ALA A 31 -0.57 -8.25 -14.57
N ARG A 32 -1.69 -8.50 -13.86
CA ARG A 32 -2.43 -7.49 -13.10
C ARG A 32 -1.65 -6.99 -11.88
N THR A 33 -0.95 -7.86 -11.15
CA THR A 33 -0.10 -7.48 -10.02
C THR A 33 1.12 -6.66 -10.45
N ALA A 34 1.76 -6.99 -11.57
CA ALA A 34 2.91 -6.23 -12.09
C ALA A 34 2.54 -4.77 -12.46
N HIS A 35 1.31 -4.51 -12.95
CA HIS A 35 0.83 -3.16 -13.20
C HIS A 35 0.44 -2.39 -11.92
N ALA A 36 0.02 -3.10 -10.87
CA ALA A 36 -0.34 -2.48 -9.59
C ALA A 36 0.88 -1.89 -8.86
N ASP A 37 2.05 -2.49 -9.04
CA ASP A 37 3.29 -2.13 -8.34
C ASP A 37 4.07 -0.97 -8.98
N ARG A 38 3.61 -0.41 -10.09
CA ARG A 38 4.24 0.73 -10.75
C ARG A 38 3.48 2.02 -10.51
N LEU A 39 4.20 3.07 -10.10
CA LEU A 39 3.65 4.43 -9.98
C LEU A 39 3.49 5.08 -11.36
N GLU A 40 2.56 6.03 -11.43
CA GLU A 40 2.33 6.90 -12.57
C GLU A 40 2.69 8.35 -12.20
N PRO A 41 3.95 8.77 -12.33
CA PRO A 41 4.34 10.15 -12.04
C PRO A 41 3.58 11.15 -12.89
N LEU A 42 3.46 12.38 -12.41
CA LEU A 42 3.02 13.50 -13.23
C LEU A 42 4.01 13.67 -14.41
N LYS A 43 3.49 14.10 -15.54
CA LYS A 43 4.31 14.33 -16.74
C LYS A 43 5.19 15.57 -16.56
N GLY A 44 6.43 15.48 -16.98
CA GLY A 44 7.43 16.54 -16.92
C GLY A 44 8.08 16.69 -15.53
N THR A 45 9.08 17.56 -15.46
CA THR A 45 9.73 17.93 -14.21
C THR A 45 8.95 19.06 -13.56
N PRO A 46 8.51 18.96 -12.30
CA PRO A 46 7.76 20.02 -11.64
C PRO A 46 8.63 21.26 -11.45
N GLU A 47 8.03 22.44 -11.68
CA GLU A 47 8.66 23.73 -11.33
C GLU A 47 8.78 23.84 -9.81
N GLN A 48 10.00 23.89 -9.31
CA GLN A 48 10.26 24.07 -7.87
C GLN A 48 10.42 25.55 -7.50
N LYS A 49 9.85 25.92 -6.36
CA LYS A 49 9.98 27.22 -5.73
C LYS A 49 10.62 27.06 -4.36
N LEU A 50 11.93 27.22 -4.30
CA LEU A 50 12.72 27.15 -3.08
C LEU A 50 13.34 28.52 -2.79
N PRO A 51 13.59 28.87 -1.52
CA PRO A 51 13.32 28.07 -0.32
C PRO A 51 11.81 27.95 -0.05
N ALA A 52 11.39 26.77 0.45
CA ALA A 52 10.04 26.52 0.90
C ALA A 52 10.00 26.43 2.43
N THR A 53 9.17 27.26 3.06
CA THR A 53 9.01 27.25 4.52
C THR A 53 7.63 26.72 4.87
N VAL A 54 7.58 25.69 5.72
CA VAL A 54 6.35 25.05 6.17
C VAL A 54 6.31 24.95 7.69
N GLU A 55 5.10 24.89 8.23
CA GLU A 55 4.84 24.48 9.60
C GLU A 55 4.73 22.96 9.63
N SER A 56 5.57 22.33 10.43
CA SER A 56 5.63 20.88 10.60
C SER A 56 4.61 20.44 11.65
N ALA A 57 4.07 19.22 11.54
CA ALA A 57 3.03 18.72 12.46
C ALA A 57 3.48 18.67 13.94
N ASP A 58 4.77 18.72 14.20
CA ASP A 58 5.34 18.84 15.54
C ASP A 58 5.48 20.31 16.02
N GLY A 59 4.87 21.28 15.32
CA GLY A 59 4.86 22.69 15.64
C GLY A 59 6.15 23.45 15.29
N LYS A 60 7.11 22.80 14.63
CA LYS A 60 8.36 23.44 14.20
C LYS A 60 8.20 24.07 12.81
N LYS A 61 8.78 25.26 12.64
CA LYS A 61 8.91 25.89 11.34
C LYS A 61 10.16 25.39 10.64
N VAL A 62 10.01 24.74 9.49
CA VAL A 62 11.10 24.14 8.72
C VAL A 62 11.23 24.83 7.38
N THR A 63 12.46 25.25 7.02
CA THR A 63 12.78 25.79 5.70
C THR A 63 13.59 24.77 4.92
N VAL A 64 13.08 24.40 3.75
CA VAL A 64 13.72 23.49 2.79
C VAL A 64 14.35 24.36 1.69
N GLU A 65 15.67 24.35 1.60
CA GLU A 65 16.43 25.12 0.62
C GLU A 65 16.86 24.28 -0.59
N ASP A 66 17.00 22.96 -0.39
CA ASP A 66 17.48 22.01 -1.38
C ASP A 66 16.68 20.70 -1.30
N THR A 67 16.28 20.18 -2.44
CA THR A 67 15.57 18.91 -2.59
C THR A 67 16.32 17.93 -3.50
N SER A 68 17.62 18.09 -3.65
CA SER A 68 18.44 17.23 -4.49
C SER A 68 18.59 15.81 -3.90
N ARG A 69 18.39 15.63 -2.58
CA ARG A 69 18.54 14.37 -1.87
C ARG A 69 17.43 14.21 -0.82
N ILE A 70 16.30 13.67 -1.26
CA ILE A 70 15.09 13.48 -0.44
C ILE A 70 15.10 12.10 0.21
N VAL A 71 14.80 12.03 1.51
CA VAL A 71 14.56 10.77 2.22
C VAL A 71 13.17 10.78 2.86
N PRO A 72 12.16 10.17 2.23
CA PRO A 72 10.85 9.96 2.84
C PRO A 72 10.87 8.72 3.74
N LEU A 73 10.39 8.85 4.98
CA LEU A 73 10.46 7.81 6.01
C LEU A 73 9.19 6.93 6.13
N SER A 74 8.28 7.01 5.17
CA SER A 74 7.14 6.08 5.08
C SER A 74 6.83 5.74 3.62
N GLY A 75 6.16 4.60 3.39
CA GLY A 75 5.78 4.17 2.04
C GLY A 75 4.86 5.16 1.33
N GLY A 76 3.90 5.74 2.06
CA GLY A 76 3.00 6.74 1.50
C GLY A 76 3.71 8.04 1.10
N LEU A 77 4.66 8.52 1.92
CA LEU A 77 5.49 9.69 1.58
C LEU A 77 6.39 9.41 0.38
N ASN A 78 7.01 8.21 0.31
CA ASN A 78 7.77 7.79 -0.88
C ASN A 78 6.89 7.83 -2.12
N GLU A 79 5.69 7.27 -2.06
CA GLU A 79 4.76 7.22 -3.18
C GLU A 79 4.38 8.62 -3.68
N ILE A 80 4.08 9.55 -2.76
CA ILE A 80 3.75 10.94 -3.10
C ILE A 80 4.93 11.62 -3.80
N VAL A 81 6.15 11.55 -3.24
CA VAL A 81 7.35 12.19 -3.82
C VAL A 81 7.63 11.69 -5.23
N PHE A 82 7.57 10.36 -5.44
CA PHE A 82 7.75 9.78 -6.77
C PHE A 82 6.66 10.22 -7.74
N THR A 83 5.42 10.25 -7.28
CA THR A 83 4.28 10.60 -8.14
C THR A 83 4.23 12.08 -8.48
N LEU A 84 4.75 12.96 -7.61
CA LEU A 84 4.97 14.38 -7.91
C LEU A 84 6.03 14.63 -9.00
N GLY A 85 6.80 13.59 -9.38
CA GLY A 85 7.87 13.70 -10.39
C GLY A 85 9.26 13.97 -9.78
N LEU A 86 9.41 13.87 -8.46
CA LEU A 86 10.68 14.07 -7.74
C LEU A 86 11.38 12.75 -7.38
N GLY A 87 10.94 11.61 -7.92
CA GLY A 87 11.50 10.29 -7.63
C GLY A 87 13.00 10.15 -7.92
N GLY A 88 13.52 10.88 -8.92
CA GLY A 88 14.96 10.93 -9.22
C GLY A 88 15.82 11.56 -8.13
N HIS A 89 15.22 12.30 -7.21
CA HIS A 89 15.89 12.93 -6.08
C HIS A 89 15.82 12.09 -4.78
N VAL A 90 15.03 11.00 -4.78
CA VAL A 90 14.91 10.13 -3.62
C VAL A 90 16.14 9.24 -3.51
N VAL A 91 16.79 9.26 -2.35
CA VAL A 91 18.05 8.53 -2.10
C VAL A 91 17.90 7.40 -1.08
N GLY A 92 16.78 7.28 -0.39
CA GLY A 92 16.45 6.21 0.54
C GLY A 92 14.97 6.00 0.62
N ARG A 93 14.52 4.82 1.10
CA ARG A 93 13.11 4.48 1.18
C ARG A 93 12.73 3.77 2.46
N ASP A 94 11.44 3.78 2.75
CA ASP A 94 10.84 2.89 3.72
C ASP A 94 10.65 1.47 3.13
N ILE A 95 10.64 0.45 3.99
CA ILE A 95 10.44 -0.94 3.59
C ILE A 95 9.10 -1.17 2.89
N THR A 96 8.07 -0.37 3.20
CA THR A 96 6.73 -0.46 2.59
C THR A 96 6.62 0.25 1.24
N ALA A 97 7.65 0.99 0.81
CA ALA A 97 7.74 1.52 -0.54
C ALA A 97 8.17 0.42 -1.52
N THR A 98 7.26 -0.51 -1.81
CA THR A 98 7.51 -1.74 -2.58
C THR A 98 7.41 -1.56 -4.09
N PHE A 99 6.95 -0.41 -4.57
CA PHE A 99 6.77 -0.14 -6.00
C PHE A 99 8.10 -0.18 -6.79
N GLU A 100 7.99 -0.56 -8.05
CA GLU A 100 9.12 -0.86 -8.95
C GLU A 100 10.21 0.23 -8.95
N GLN A 101 9.80 1.51 -9.03
CA GLN A 101 10.76 2.62 -9.14
C GLN A 101 11.60 2.83 -7.87
N ALA A 102 11.14 2.39 -6.70
CA ALA A 102 11.87 2.49 -5.44
C ALA A 102 12.72 1.24 -5.14
N GLY A 103 12.56 0.15 -5.90
CA GLY A 103 13.10 -1.16 -5.57
C GLY A 103 14.63 -1.23 -5.36
N LYS A 104 15.39 -0.34 -6.02
CA LYS A 104 16.86 -0.29 -5.92
C LYS A 104 17.37 0.66 -4.82
N LEU A 105 16.50 1.42 -4.18
CA LEU A 105 16.90 2.36 -3.12
C LEU A 105 17.18 1.62 -1.81
N PRO A 106 18.16 2.07 -1.02
CA PRO A 106 18.43 1.50 0.30
C PRO A 106 17.23 1.72 1.23
N VAL A 107 16.93 0.70 2.04
CA VAL A 107 15.90 0.78 3.08
C VAL A 107 16.49 1.42 4.32
N VAL A 108 15.95 2.55 4.74
CA VAL A 108 16.39 3.31 5.92
C VAL A 108 15.37 3.32 7.06
N THR A 109 14.12 2.92 6.76
CA THR A 109 13.05 2.82 7.75
C THR A 109 12.32 1.50 7.56
N ARG A 110 11.95 0.86 8.68
CA ARG A 110 11.14 -0.34 8.70
C ARG A 110 9.81 -0.05 9.38
N ALA A 111 8.83 0.37 8.57
CA ALA A 111 7.56 0.93 9.03
C ALA A 111 7.78 2.22 9.87
N HIS A 112 7.76 2.13 11.19
CA HIS A 112 7.94 3.30 12.05
C HIS A 112 9.32 3.36 12.71
N ASP A 113 10.19 2.38 12.46
CA ASP A 113 11.51 2.26 13.08
C ASP A 113 12.59 2.75 12.12
N VAL A 114 13.11 3.95 12.39
CA VAL A 114 14.12 4.63 11.57
C VAL A 114 15.52 4.44 12.13
N SER A 115 16.49 4.20 11.26
CA SER A 115 17.91 4.25 11.58
C SER A 115 18.49 5.62 11.20
N ALA A 116 18.79 6.47 12.20
CA ALA A 116 19.38 7.78 11.98
C ALA A 116 20.73 7.68 11.23
N GLU A 117 21.58 6.70 11.58
CA GLU A 117 22.83 6.45 10.89
C GLU A 117 22.61 6.14 9.40
N SER A 118 21.66 5.23 9.10
CA SER A 118 21.34 4.89 7.71
C SER A 118 20.85 6.08 6.92
N VAL A 119 19.99 6.93 7.53
CA VAL A 119 19.49 8.16 6.91
C VAL A 119 20.62 9.14 6.66
N LEU A 120 21.43 9.45 7.68
CA LEU A 120 22.52 10.46 7.61
C LEU A 120 23.65 10.02 6.66
N SER A 121 23.92 8.73 6.55
CA SER A 121 24.91 8.19 5.58
C SER A 121 24.58 8.56 4.14
N LEU A 122 23.31 8.74 3.83
CA LEU A 122 22.83 9.16 2.51
C LEU A 122 22.97 10.68 2.26
N LYS A 123 23.45 11.46 3.23
CA LYS A 123 23.61 12.92 3.14
C LYS A 123 22.35 13.59 2.59
N PRO A 124 21.18 13.42 3.24
CA PRO A 124 19.94 14.01 2.77
C PRO A 124 19.98 15.54 2.85
N THR A 125 19.33 16.21 1.90
CA THR A 125 19.10 17.68 1.96
C THR A 125 17.73 17.99 2.56
N VAL A 126 16.82 17.01 2.60
CA VAL A 126 15.54 17.06 3.30
C VAL A 126 15.07 15.67 3.68
N VAL A 127 14.48 15.54 4.86
CA VAL A 127 13.83 14.34 5.37
C VAL A 127 12.35 14.63 5.59
N LEU A 128 11.49 13.73 5.11
CA LEU A 128 10.05 13.76 5.36
C LEU A 128 9.70 12.61 6.30
N ALA A 129 9.11 12.92 7.44
CA ALA A 129 8.70 11.97 8.48
C ALA A 129 7.20 12.09 8.77
N GLU A 130 6.65 11.14 9.47
CA GLU A 130 5.31 11.23 10.07
C GLU A 130 5.42 11.38 11.59
N SER A 131 4.38 11.90 12.23
CA SER A 131 4.35 12.01 13.69
C SER A 131 4.43 10.65 14.40
N THR A 132 4.21 9.56 13.68
CA THR A 132 4.37 8.17 14.14
C THR A 132 5.75 7.59 13.89
N THR A 133 6.66 8.33 13.22
CA THR A 133 8.04 7.88 12.95
C THR A 133 8.83 7.86 14.25
N GLY A 134 9.52 6.76 14.53
CA GLY A 134 10.29 6.56 15.74
C GLY A 134 11.56 5.73 15.50
N PRO A 135 12.36 5.50 16.53
CA PRO A 135 12.24 6.12 17.86
C PRO A 135 12.49 7.64 17.83
N ALA A 136 11.96 8.37 18.81
CA ALA A 136 12.08 9.83 18.88
C ALA A 136 13.56 10.29 18.88
N GLU A 137 14.42 9.55 19.55
CA GLU A 137 15.86 9.80 19.61
C GLU A 137 16.52 9.77 18.23
N ALA A 138 16.08 8.91 17.33
CA ALA A 138 16.60 8.85 15.96
C ALA A 138 16.13 10.05 15.14
N VAL A 139 14.89 10.48 15.33
CA VAL A 139 14.35 11.70 14.70
C VAL A 139 15.12 12.94 15.18
N ASP A 140 15.40 13.03 16.47
CA ASP A 140 16.17 14.13 17.05
C ASP A 140 17.63 14.12 16.55
N GLN A 141 18.28 12.95 16.47
CA GLN A 141 19.63 12.85 15.89
C GLN A 141 19.71 13.35 14.45
N ILE A 142 18.69 13.08 13.62
CA ILE A 142 18.65 13.60 12.24
C ILE A 142 18.56 15.13 12.24
N ARG A 143 17.77 15.73 13.14
CA ARG A 143 17.66 17.18 13.29
C ARG A 143 18.94 17.82 13.80
N ASP A 144 19.54 17.23 14.82
CA ASP A 144 20.77 17.72 15.44
C ASP A 144 21.95 17.72 14.46
N ALA A 145 21.89 16.85 13.45
CA ALA A 145 22.82 16.87 12.32
C ALA A 145 22.57 18.03 11.34
N GLY A 146 21.60 18.92 11.61
CA GLY A 146 21.29 20.10 10.79
C GLY A 146 20.47 19.80 9.53
N VAL A 147 19.91 18.60 9.38
CA VAL A 147 19.09 18.24 8.23
C VAL A 147 17.67 18.79 8.40
N PRO A 148 17.12 19.54 7.43
CA PRO A 148 15.72 19.93 7.42
C PRO A 148 14.82 18.67 7.48
N LEU A 149 14.05 18.54 8.58
CA LEU A 149 13.15 17.41 8.80
C LEU A 149 11.72 17.93 8.98
N VAL A 150 10.87 17.63 8.01
CA VAL A 150 9.45 18.01 8.01
C VAL A 150 8.64 16.82 8.51
N VAL A 151 7.93 17.00 9.62
CA VAL A 151 6.98 16.02 10.14
C VAL A 151 5.60 16.33 9.58
N LEU A 152 4.93 15.29 9.11
CA LEU A 152 3.58 15.34 8.55
C LEU A 152 2.64 14.47 9.40
N ASP A 153 1.36 14.79 9.41
CA ASP A 153 0.38 13.92 10.02
C ASP A 153 0.21 12.63 9.19
N PRO A 154 0.10 11.46 9.83
CA PRO A 154 -0.20 10.23 9.14
C PRO A 154 -1.63 10.29 8.59
N ALA A 155 -1.84 9.73 7.39
CA ALA A 155 -3.18 9.59 6.85
C ALA A 155 -3.94 8.49 7.61
N LYS A 156 -5.18 8.78 8.03
CA LYS A 156 -6.07 7.86 8.72
C LYS A 156 -7.24 7.39 7.86
N GLY A 157 -7.40 8.01 6.68
CA GLY A 157 -8.49 7.70 5.78
C GLY A 157 -8.37 8.39 4.42
N LEU A 158 -9.37 8.19 3.60
CA LEU A 158 -9.42 8.73 2.23
C LEU A 158 -9.40 10.26 2.18
N ASP A 159 -10.00 10.91 3.18
CA ASP A 159 -10.10 12.37 3.23
C ASP A 159 -8.74 13.03 3.52
N ASP A 160 -7.77 12.27 4.05
CA ASP A 160 -6.43 12.77 4.32
C ASP A 160 -5.49 12.71 3.10
N VAL A 161 -5.89 11.98 2.04
CA VAL A 161 -5.01 11.75 0.86
C VAL A 161 -4.66 13.05 0.15
N GLY A 162 -5.64 13.89 -0.15
CA GLY A 162 -5.45 15.19 -0.81
C GLY A 162 -4.59 16.14 0.05
N PRO A 163 -5.01 16.45 1.29
CA PRO A 163 -4.23 17.31 2.19
C PRO A 163 -2.78 16.86 2.38
N ARG A 164 -2.54 15.55 2.47
CA ARG A 164 -1.19 14.98 2.61
C ARG A 164 -0.34 15.19 1.35
N ILE A 165 -0.92 14.98 0.16
CA ILE A 165 -0.24 15.28 -1.12
C ILE A 165 0.16 16.76 -1.17
N GLU A 166 -0.74 17.66 -0.81
CA GLU A 166 -0.49 19.09 -0.81
C GLU A 166 0.58 19.51 0.21
N ALA A 167 0.56 18.92 1.41
CA ALA A 167 1.55 19.20 2.45
C ALA A 167 2.97 18.77 1.99
N VAL A 168 3.12 17.57 1.42
CA VAL A 168 4.40 17.11 0.85
C VAL A 168 4.84 18.02 -0.30
N ALA A 169 3.94 18.36 -1.21
CA ALA A 169 4.26 19.20 -2.36
C ALA A 169 4.68 20.60 -1.93
N LYS A 170 4.04 21.18 -0.91
CA LYS A 170 4.38 22.46 -0.33
C LYS A 170 5.76 22.42 0.32
N ALA A 171 6.06 21.37 1.09
CA ALA A 171 7.37 21.19 1.73
C ALA A 171 8.51 21.08 0.71
N LEU A 172 8.26 20.45 -0.45
CA LEU A 172 9.24 20.27 -1.52
C LEU A 172 9.22 21.41 -2.57
N GLY A 173 8.47 22.49 -2.35
CA GLY A 173 8.42 23.65 -3.23
C GLY A 173 7.71 23.42 -4.56
N VAL A 174 6.82 22.42 -4.67
CA VAL A 174 6.10 22.08 -5.90
C VAL A 174 4.55 22.15 -5.75
N PRO A 175 3.99 23.24 -5.22
CA PRO A 175 2.56 23.32 -4.88
C PRO A 175 1.64 23.14 -6.10
N LYS A 176 2.04 23.58 -7.29
CA LYS A 176 1.26 23.37 -8.52
C LYS A 176 1.15 21.88 -8.88
N ALA A 177 2.25 21.13 -8.73
CA ALA A 177 2.23 19.67 -8.95
C ALA A 177 1.38 18.98 -7.86
N GLY A 178 1.43 19.47 -6.62
CA GLY A 178 0.56 19.01 -5.54
C GLY A 178 -0.91 19.11 -5.90
N ALA A 179 -1.39 20.30 -6.27
CA ALA A 179 -2.78 20.53 -6.67
C ALA A 179 -3.20 19.65 -7.87
N ALA A 180 -2.33 19.48 -8.87
CA ALA A 180 -2.60 18.62 -10.01
C ALA A 180 -2.71 17.14 -9.61
N LEU A 181 -1.83 16.67 -8.70
CA LEU A 181 -1.85 15.31 -8.19
C LEU A 181 -3.08 15.05 -7.32
N THR A 182 -3.42 15.96 -6.41
CA THR A 182 -4.63 15.89 -5.59
C THR A 182 -5.87 15.75 -6.46
N SER A 183 -6.06 16.67 -7.42
CA SER A 183 -7.21 16.63 -8.34
C SER A 183 -7.29 15.31 -9.13
N ARG A 184 -6.16 14.81 -9.65
CA ARG A 184 -6.10 13.51 -10.34
C ARG A 184 -6.52 12.36 -9.42
N THR A 185 -6.02 12.34 -8.18
CA THR A 185 -6.29 11.28 -7.22
C THR A 185 -7.74 11.27 -6.79
N GLU A 186 -8.31 12.44 -6.47
CA GLU A 186 -9.72 12.59 -6.12
C GLU A 186 -10.65 12.14 -7.25
N GLN A 187 -10.39 12.56 -8.49
CA GLN A 187 -11.17 12.13 -9.66
C GLN A 187 -11.16 10.61 -9.85
N ARG A 188 -10.01 9.96 -9.60
CA ARG A 188 -9.88 8.51 -9.67
C ARG A 188 -10.64 7.81 -8.54
N LEU A 189 -10.51 8.30 -7.32
CA LEU A 189 -11.28 7.79 -6.17
C LEU A 189 -12.79 7.91 -6.40
N ASP A 190 -13.24 9.05 -6.89
CA ASP A 190 -14.66 9.27 -7.19
C ASP A 190 -15.18 8.37 -8.33
N LYS A 191 -14.34 8.09 -9.32
CA LYS A 191 -14.69 7.13 -10.38
C LYS A 191 -14.92 5.74 -9.79
N VAL A 192 -14.06 5.29 -8.87
CA VAL A 192 -14.20 3.97 -8.22
C VAL A 192 -15.43 3.96 -7.30
N ARG A 193 -15.63 5.00 -6.48
CA ARG A 193 -16.84 5.11 -5.63
C ARG A 193 -18.13 4.96 -6.44
N ARG A 194 -18.18 5.54 -7.65
CA ARG A 194 -19.33 5.42 -8.56
C ARG A 194 -19.50 4.04 -9.21
N SER A 195 -18.47 3.20 -9.19
CA SER A 195 -18.56 1.83 -9.71
C SER A 195 -19.10 0.82 -8.69
N VAL A 196 -19.27 1.22 -7.43
CA VAL A 196 -19.93 0.37 -6.43
C VAL A 196 -21.36 0.08 -6.89
N PRO A 197 -21.81 -1.19 -6.97
CA PRO A 197 -23.11 -1.54 -7.49
C PRO A 197 -24.26 -0.93 -6.66
N ALA A 198 -25.12 -0.17 -7.32
CA ALA A 198 -26.27 0.44 -6.66
C ALA A 198 -27.25 -0.65 -6.21
N GLY A 199 -27.65 -0.59 -4.94
CA GLY A 199 -28.62 -1.56 -4.37
C GLY A 199 -28.03 -2.91 -3.97
N ALA A 200 -26.72 -3.15 -4.14
CA ALA A 200 -26.08 -4.35 -3.62
C ALA A 200 -26.17 -4.41 -2.08
N LYS A 201 -26.32 -5.63 -1.53
CA LYS A 201 -26.19 -5.85 -0.08
C LYS A 201 -24.79 -5.42 0.34
N LYS A 202 -24.70 -4.55 1.36
CA LYS A 202 -23.42 -4.12 1.91
C LYS A 202 -22.79 -5.25 2.72
N PRO A 203 -21.70 -5.88 2.26
CA PRO A 203 -21.06 -6.95 3.02
C PRO A 203 -20.43 -6.37 4.29
N ARG A 204 -20.52 -7.13 5.38
CA ARG A 204 -19.76 -6.86 6.60
C ARG A 204 -18.35 -7.41 6.43
N VAL A 205 -17.33 -6.56 6.54
CA VAL A 205 -15.94 -6.94 6.30
C VAL A 205 -15.12 -6.73 7.57
N ALA A 206 -14.44 -7.77 8.03
CA ALA A 206 -13.48 -7.66 9.12
C ALA A 206 -12.06 -7.53 8.57
N PHE A 207 -11.34 -6.48 8.98
CA PHE A 207 -9.92 -6.35 8.68
C PHE A 207 -9.10 -7.12 9.71
N LEU A 208 -8.33 -8.14 9.25
CA LEU A 208 -7.41 -8.89 10.10
C LEU A 208 -5.96 -8.55 9.76
N TYR A 209 -5.22 -8.09 10.78
CA TYR A 209 -3.78 -7.94 10.70
C TYR A 209 -3.10 -9.21 11.21
N LEU A 210 -2.33 -9.87 10.35
CA LEU A 210 -1.77 -11.18 10.60
C LEU A 210 -0.24 -11.17 10.46
N ARG A 211 0.46 -11.79 11.41
CA ARG A 211 1.89 -12.10 11.39
C ARG A 211 2.10 -13.49 11.99
N GLY A 212 1.90 -14.53 11.18
CA GLY A 212 1.94 -15.92 11.63
C GLY A 212 3.25 -16.32 12.28
N SER A 213 4.41 -15.88 11.73
CA SER A 213 5.73 -16.13 12.30
C SER A 213 5.95 -15.54 13.70
N ALA A 214 5.20 -14.49 14.05
CA ALA A 214 5.24 -13.84 15.36
C ALA A 214 4.02 -14.17 16.22
N SER A 215 3.11 -15.03 15.76
CA SER A 215 1.83 -15.35 16.41
C SER A 215 0.99 -14.11 16.74
N VAL A 216 1.05 -13.08 15.86
CA VAL A 216 0.27 -11.85 16.01
C VAL A 216 -0.97 -11.95 15.12
N TYR A 217 -2.14 -11.93 15.76
CA TYR A 217 -3.45 -11.99 15.11
C TYR A 217 -4.34 -10.91 15.71
N LEU A 218 -4.63 -9.87 14.92
CA LEU A 218 -5.37 -8.69 15.38
C LEU A 218 -6.57 -8.41 14.49
N LEU A 219 -7.66 -7.98 15.12
CA LEU A 219 -8.88 -7.50 14.48
C LEU A 219 -8.85 -5.96 14.48
N GLY A 220 -8.98 -5.36 13.30
CA GLY A 220 -9.05 -3.92 13.10
C GLY A 220 -10.34 -3.34 13.67
N GLY A 221 -10.21 -2.21 14.33
CA GLY A 221 -11.32 -1.42 14.84
C GLY A 221 -11.42 -0.06 14.14
N ARG A 222 -12.11 0.88 14.77
CA ARG A 222 -12.42 2.21 14.22
C ARG A 222 -11.17 2.98 13.75
N GLU A 223 -10.03 2.84 14.43
CA GLU A 223 -8.81 3.61 14.17
C GLU A 223 -7.79 2.82 13.34
N SER A 224 -8.16 1.63 12.81
CA SER A 224 -7.26 0.79 12.01
C SER A 224 -6.91 1.36 10.63
N GLY A 225 -7.60 2.41 10.20
CA GLY A 225 -7.51 2.94 8.83
C GLY A 225 -8.43 2.22 7.84
N ALA A 226 -8.78 0.95 8.04
CA ALA A 226 -9.62 0.20 7.13
C ALA A 226 -11.06 0.73 6.96
N PRO A 227 -11.72 1.32 7.99
CA PRO A 227 -13.13 1.76 7.87
C PRO A 227 -13.36 2.68 6.69
N SER A 228 -12.48 3.67 6.46
CA SER A 228 -12.62 4.64 5.37
C SER A 228 -12.62 3.98 3.99
N LEU A 229 -11.75 2.98 3.78
CA LEU A 229 -11.68 2.21 2.53
C LEU A 229 -12.89 1.30 2.34
N LEU A 230 -13.29 0.58 3.40
CA LEU A 230 -14.42 -0.35 3.35
C LEU A 230 -15.73 0.39 3.11
N GLU A 231 -15.96 1.51 3.79
CA GLU A 231 -17.14 2.35 3.61
C GLU A 231 -17.20 2.93 2.18
N ALA A 232 -16.06 3.39 1.64
CA ALA A 232 -15.97 3.86 0.27
C ALA A 232 -16.19 2.76 -0.77
N ALA A 233 -15.83 1.51 -0.44
CA ALA A 233 -16.14 0.33 -1.25
C ALA A 233 -17.59 -0.15 -1.08
N GLY A 234 -18.44 0.58 -0.35
CA GLY A 234 -19.84 0.20 -0.12
C GLY A 234 -20.04 -0.92 0.91
N ALA A 235 -19.01 -1.26 1.67
CA ALA A 235 -19.05 -2.28 2.71
C ALA A 235 -19.31 -1.67 4.10
N VAL A 236 -19.53 -2.53 5.08
CA VAL A 236 -19.61 -2.17 6.51
C VAL A 236 -18.38 -2.74 7.21
N ASP A 237 -17.64 -1.89 7.92
CA ASP A 237 -16.52 -2.36 8.75
C ASP A 237 -17.08 -3.09 9.98
N ALA A 238 -16.86 -4.41 10.01
CA ALA A 238 -17.42 -5.28 11.06
C ALA A 238 -16.78 -5.03 12.43
N GLY A 239 -15.49 -4.65 12.47
CA GLY A 239 -14.82 -4.31 13.73
C GLY A 239 -15.35 -3.00 14.33
N LYS A 240 -15.44 -1.95 13.52
CA LYS A 240 -16.05 -0.66 13.93
C LYS A 240 -17.47 -0.84 14.42
N GLU A 241 -18.32 -1.55 13.65
CA GLU A 241 -19.73 -1.78 14.01
C GLU A 241 -19.91 -2.67 15.26
N SER A 242 -18.96 -3.58 15.53
CA SER A 242 -18.98 -4.37 16.77
C SER A 242 -18.53 -3.57 18.00
N GLY A 243 -18.14 -2.31 17.81
CA GLY A 243 -17.79 -1.37 18.87
C GLY A 243 -16.32 -1.37 19.27
N LEU A 244 -15.42 -1.89 18.43
CA LEU A 244 -13.97 -1.80 18.65
C LEU A 244 -13.50 -0.37 18.35
N LYS A 245 -13.08 0.33 19.41
CA LYS A 245 -12.73 1.76 19.34
C LYS A 245 -11.28 2.00 18.96
N LYS A 246 -10.39 1.07 19.31
CA LYS A 246 -8.93 1.17 19.04
C LYS A 246 -8.62 0.90 17.56
N ASP A 247 -7.35 1.06 17.21
CA ASP A 247 -6.79 0.62 15.93
C ASP A 247 -6.91 -0.90 15.78
N PHE A 248 -6.32 -1.67 16.72
CA PHE A 248 -6.34 -3.12 16.71
C PHE A 248 -6.62 -3.72 18.09
N THR A 249 -7.24 -4.90 18.07
CA THR A 249 -7.51 -5.72 19.24
C THR A 249 -7.13 -7.17 18.93
N ALA A 250 -6.60 -7.91 19.91
CA ALA A 250 -6.32 -9.33 19.73
C ALA A 250 -7.57 -10.09 19.26
N ILE A 251 -7.41 -10.99 18.30
CA ILE A 251 -8.52 -11.82 17.81
C ILE A 251 -8.93 -12.78 18.93
N THR A 252 -10.23 -12.81 19.21
CA THR A 252 -10.87 -13.83 20.03
C THR A 252 -12.10 -14.36 19.29
N SER A 253 -12.49 -15.61 19.57
CA SER A 253 -13.69 -16.20 18.97
C SER A 253 -14.94 -15.36 19.27
N GLU A 254 -15.02 -14.77 20.48
CA GLU A 254 -16.12 -13.89 20.87
C GLU A 254 -16.13 -12.58 20.03
N ALA A 255 -14.97 -11.95 19.84
CA ALA A 255 -14.85 -10.72 19.03
C ALA A 255 -15.26 -10.98 17.58
N LEU A 256 -14.83 -12.11 17.00
CA LEU A 256 -15.20 -12.51 15.64
C LEU A 256 -16.67 -12.88 15.52
N ALA A 257 -17.22 -13.63 16.48
CA ALA A 257 -18.64 -13.96 16.52
C ALA A 257 -19.50 -12.69 16.59
N LYS A 258 -19.11 -11.71 17.42
CA LYS A 258 -19.79 -10.42 17.52
C LYS A 258 -19.66 -9.59 16.24
N ALA A 259 -18.51 -9.59 15.60
CA ALA A 259 -18.27 -8.90 14.34
C ALA A 259 -19.05 -9.54 13.18
N ALA A 260 -19.26 -10.87 13.23
CA ALA A 260 -19.99 -11.67 12.25
C ALA A 260 -19.71 -11.22 10.78
N PRO A 261 -18.46 -11.27 10.30
CA PRO A 261 -18.12 -10.77 8.98
C PRO A 261 -18.65 -11.69 7.87
N ASP A 262 -19.13 -11.10 6.77
CA ASP A 262 -19.44 -11.78 5.50
C ASP A 262 -18.18 -11.98 4.63
N ALA A 263 -17.12 -11.18 4.86
CA ALA A 263 -15.82 -11.30 4.21
C ALA A 263 -14.69 -10.86 5.15
N ILE A 264 -13.48 -11.35 4.92
CA ILE A 264 -12.28 -10.98 5.68
C ILE A 264 -11.32 -10.26 4.76
N LEU A 265 -10.94 -9.02 5.12
CA LEU A 265 -9.87 -8.27 4.49
C LEU A 265 -8.55 -8.58 5.19
N VAL A 266 -7.52 -8.93 4.41
CA VAL A 266 -6.16 -9.19 4.90
C VAL A 266 -5.11 -8.56 4.00
N MET A 267 -3.92 -8.36 4.53
CA MET A 267 -2.74 -8.08 3.72
C MET A 267 -2.15 -9.39 3.19
N SER A 268 -1.66 -9.38 1.94
CA SER A 268 -1.21 -10.58 1.21
C SER A 268 -0.13 -11.36 1.97
N LYS A 269 0.92 -10.69 2.44
CA LYS A 269 1.99 -11.35 3.22
C LYS A 269 1.49 -11.84 4.59
N GLY A 270 0.52 -11.12 5.16
CA GLY A 270 -0.17 -11.57 6.38
C GLY A 270 -0.88 -12.90 6.14
N LEU A 271 -1.63 -13.00 5.05
CA LEU A 271 -2.33 -14.23 4.65
C LEU A 271 -1.34 -15.36 4.36
N ASP A 272 -0.27 -15.09 3.61
CA ASP A 272 0.78 -16.08 3.32
C ASP A 272 1.46 -16.57 4.60
N SER A 273 1.67 -15.69 5.59
CA SER A 273 2.33 -16.02 6.86
C SER A 273 1.57 -17.02 7.73
N VAL A 274 0.29 -17.19 7.49
CA VAL A 274 -0.56 -18.17 8.19
C VAL A 274 -0.88 -19.40 7.33
N GLY A 275 -0.33 -19.49 6.11
CA GLY A 275 -0.56 -20.60 5.19
C GLY A 275 -1.77 -20.43 4.28
N GLY A 276 -2.05 -19.19 3.87
CA GLY A 276 -3.14 -18.85 2.98
C GLY A 276 -4.51 -18.96 3.63
N VAL A 277 -5.55 -19.10 2.81
CA VAL A 277 -6.95 -19.24 3.28
C VAL A 277 -7.12 -20.46 4.18
N ASP A 278 -6.44 -21.59 3.87
CA ASP A 278 -6.51 -22.82 4.67
C ASP A 278 -5.97 -22.65 6.09
N GLY A 279 -4.95 -21.81 6.25
CA GLY A 279 -4.41 -21.47 7.56
C GLY A 279 -5.23 -20.41 8.27
N LEU A 280 -5.76 -19.44 7.55
CA LEU A 280 -6.62 -18.40 8.09
C LEU A 280 -7.86 -18.98 8.77
N VAL A 281 -8.55 -19.93 8.13
CA VAL A 281 -9.75 -20.56 8.72
C VAL A 281 -9.47 -21.43 9.94
N LYS A 282 -8.20 -21.77 10.20
CA LYS A 282 -7.79 -22.47 11.44
C LYS A 282 -7.56 -21.53 12.62
N ILE A 283 -7.52 -20.24 12.40
CA ILE A 283 -7.45 -19.26 13.50
C ILE A 283 -8.75 -19.35 14.29
N PRO A 284 -8.68 -19.49 15.64
CA PRO A 284 -9.85 -19.68 16.48
C PRO A 284 -10.93 -18.61 16.25
N GLY A 285 -12.14 -19.04 15.99
CA GLY A 285 -13.29 -18.18 15.74
C GLY A 285 -13.49 -17.77 14.27
N VAL A 286 -12.53 -18.00 13.39
CA VAL A 286 -12.67 -17.63 11.96
C VAL A 286 -13.63 -18.60 11.25
N ALA A 287 -13.44 -19.91 11.42
CA ALA A 287 -14.27 -20.93 10.77
C ALA A 287 -15.77 -20.83 11.09
N GLU A 288 -16.10 -20.28 12.26
CA GLU A 288 -17.47 -20.11 12.74
C GLU A 288 -18.16 -18.85 12.21
N THR A 289 -17.41 -17.96 11.53
CA THR A 289 -17.98 -16.77 10.89
C THR A 289 -18.56 -17.10 9.51
N PRO A 290 -19.55 -16.33 8.99
CA PRO A 290 -19.98 -16.46 7.60
C PRO A 290 -18.79 -16.38 6.61
N ALA A 291 -17.89 -15.45 6.80
CA ALA A 291 -16.68 -15.31 5.98
C ALA A 291 -15.78 -16.55 5.99
N GLY A 292 -15.62 -17.19 7.14
CA GLY A 292 -14.82 -18.41 7.28
C GLY A 292 -15.50 -19.63 6.64
N MET A 293 -16.80 -19.79 6.81
CA MET A 293 -17.59 -20.85 6.18
C MET A 293 -17.56 -20.76 4.66
N ASP A 294 -17.73 -19.55 4.12
CA ASP A 294 -17.74 -19.30 2.67
C ASP A 294 -16.31 -19.08 2.12
N ARG A 295 -15.29 -19.12 2.99
CA ARG A 295 -13.86 -18.85 2.64
C ARG A 295 -13.69 -17.54 1.89
N ARG A 296 -14.51 -16.53 2.18
CA ARG A 296 -14.55 -15.27 1.49
C ARG A 296 -13.49 -14.32 2.04
N VAL A 297 -12.35 -14.30 1.35
CA VAL A 297 -11.16 -13.53 1.74
C VAL A 297 -10.82 -12.53 0.64
N VAL A 298 -10.70 -11.27 1.04
CA VAL A 298 -10.24 -10.15 0.20
C VAL A 298 -8.80 -9.87 0.57
N SER A 299 -7.90 -9.88 -0.40
CA SER A 299 -6.47 -9.71 -0.16
C SER A 299 -5.92 -8.48 -0.90
N VAL A 300 -5.15 -7.65 -0.20
CA VAL A 300 -4.48 -6.46 -0.74
C VAL A 300 -3.01 -6.48 -0.35
N GLU A 301 -2.12 -5.99 -1.22
CA GLU A 301 -0.69 -5.95 -0.93
C GLU A 301 -0.35 -5.09 0.29
N ASP A 302 0.60 -5.57 1.10
CA ASP A 302 1.02 -4.94 2.36
C ASP A 302 1.51 -3.49 2.19
N GLY A 303 2.20 -3.20 1.09
CA GLY A 303 2.80 -1.90 0.85
C GLY A 303 1.83 -0.82 0.35
N VAL A 304 0.53 -1.12 0.20
CA VAL A 304 -0.43 -0.17 -0.37
C VAL A 304 -1.71 -0.01 0.43
N LEU A 305 -2.16 -1.04 1.17
CA LEU A 305 -3.48 -1.05 1.80
C LEU A 305 -3.74 0.18 2.68
N LEU A 306 -2.81 0.52 3.56
CA LEU A 306 -2.95 1.62 4.52
C LEU A 306 -2.00 2.80 4.25
N ASN A 307 -1.36 2.84 3.09
CA ASN A 307 -0.44 3.93 2.75
C ASN A 307 -1.15 5.25 2.47
N TYR A 308 -2.40 5.20 2.04
CA TYR A 308 -3.18 6.40 1.70
C TYR A 308 -2.39 7.39 0.82
N GLY A 309 -1.78 6.84 -0.23
CA GLY A 309 -1.02 7.59 -1.24
C GLY A 309 -1.81 7.77 -2.53
N PRO A 310 -1.15 8.25 -3.59
CA PRO A 310 -1.78 8.46 -4.91
C PRO A 310 -2.37 7.22 -5.59
N ARG A 311 -2.02 5.98 -5.12
CA ARG A 311 -2.59 4.72 -5.62
C ARG A 311 -3.76 4.18 -4.82
N THR A 312 -4.27 4.93 -3.87
CA THR A 312 -5.41 4.50 -3.04
C THR A 312 -6.66 4.19 -3.88
N ASP A 313 -6.81 4.84 -5.05
CA ASP A 313 -7.84 4.49 -6.04
C ASP A 313 -7.75 3.03 -6.52
N ARG A 314 -6.54 2.49 -6.70
CA ARG A 314 -6.33 1.09 -7.12
C ARG A 314 -6.65 0.11 -6.00
N VAL A 315 -6.30 0.47 -4.76
CA VAL A 315 -6.70 -0.31 -3.57
C VAL A 315 -8.21 -0.38 -3.48
N LEU A 316 -8.87 0.77 -3.58
CA LEU A 316 -10.33 0.84 -3.52
C LEU A 316 -10.99 0.05 -4.68
N ALA A 317 -10.45 0.16 -5.91
CA ALA A 317 -10.96 -0.60 -7.05
C ALA A 317 -10.81 -2.11 -6.84
N SER A 318 -9.67 -2.56 -6.30
CA SER A 318 -9.45 -3.97 -5.98
C SER A 318 -10.42 -4.47 -4.90
N LEU A 319 -10.73 -3.65 -3.89
CA LEU A 319 -11.73 -3.99 -2.88
C LEU A 319 -13.13 -4.14 -3.50
N VAL A 320 -13.54 -3.21 -4.36
CA VAL A 320 -14.85 -3.27 -5.04
C VAL A 320 -14.94 -4.52 -5.93
N ASP A 321 -13.90 -4.80 -6.73
CA ASP A 321 -13.85 -5.97 -7.62
C ASP A 321 -13.94 -7.28 -6.81
N GLN A 322 -13.19 -7.42 -5.72
CA GLN A 322 -13.19 -8.63 -4.89
C GLN A 322 -14.47 -8.79 -4.05
N LEU A 323 -15.13 -7.69 -3.69
CA LEU A 323 -16.37 -7.73 -2.90
C LEU A 323 -17.63 -7.96 -3.75
N TYR A 324 -17.61 -7.57 -5.03
CA TYR A 324 -18.79 -7.58 -5.88
C TYR A 324 -18.60 -8.25 -7.25
N GLY A 325 -17.36 -8.60 -7.64
CA GLY A 325 -17.03 -9.13 -8.97
C GLY A 325 -17.65 -10.49 -9.32
N ASP A 326 -18.05 -11.29 -8.32
CA ASP A 326 -18.70 -12.60 -8.52
C ASP A 326 -20.24 -12.51 -8.50
N ALA A 327 -20.81 -11.31 -8.61
CA ALA A 327 -22.25 -11.07 -8.48
C ALA A 327 -22.98 -11.03 -9.85
N GLU A 328 -22.41 -11.68 -10.89
CA GLU A 328 -23.08 -11.91 -12.20
C GLU A 328 -23.66 -13.31 -12.32
#